data_644dd276fa3accedbce0f177a754beba
#
_entry.id   644dd276fa3accedbce0f177a754beba
#
_cell.length_a   1.000
_cell.length_b   1.000
_cell.length_c   1.000
_cell.angle_alpha   90.00
_cell.angle_beta   90.00
_cell.angle_gamma   90.00
#
_symmetry.space_group_name_H-M   'P 1'
#
loop_
_entity.id
_entity.type
_entity.pdbx_description
1 polymer ?
#
loop_
_entity_poly.entity_id
_entity_poly.type
_entity_poly.pdbx_seq_one_letter_code
_entity_poly.pdbx_strand_id
1 'polypeptide(L)'
;RKLPVTIQTYETSVDAISYEIRSLDGERLIANADVNSYDEKKGTITAELEIQNLLQEGEEYLLLINLESGNDVIYYYTRIVEMPNAHVDESLKFVKEFHNTTFNSETSGTLSTYMEKTTGDNTTLQFVSLNSSLKQLAWADFNGEQLTTPVPSIKEITDTYNVIVLDYVVTSIGEGGESEYYNVEEYYRVRYTSSRMYLLNESDFPRGKCKLF
;
A
#
# COMPACT_ATOMS: atom_id res chain seq x y z
N ARG A 1 3.02 -23.77 1.49
CA ARG A 1 3.56 -22.45 1.19
C ARG A 1 3.79 -21.69 2.48
N LYS A 2 4.72 -20.71 2.44
CA LYS A 2 5.04 -19.90 3.60
C LYS A 2 4.70 -18.44 3.30
N LEU A 3 3.95 -17.81 4.20
CA LEU A 3 3.63 -16.41 4.15
C LEU A 3 4.38 -15.71 5.30
N PRO A 4 5.41 -14.90 5.00
CA PRO A 4 6.10 -14.14 6.03
C PRO A 4 5.20 -13.02 6.57
N VAL A 5 5.19 -12.87 7.89
CA VAL A 5 4.49 -11.79 8.58
C VAL A 5 5.42 -11.10 9.55
N THR A 6 5.26 -9.78 9.67
CA THR A 6 5.98 -8.96 10.63
C THR A 6 4.96 -8.27 11.52
N ILE A 7 5.09 -8.43 12.84
CA ILE A 7 4.20 -7.87 13.83
C ILE A 7 4.99 -6.88 14.68
N GLN A 8 4.55 -5.63 14.70
CA GLN A 8 5.11 -4.63 15.59
C GLN A 8 4.31 -4.67 16.91
N THR A 9 4.97 -5.04 18.01
CA THR A 9 4.29 -5.26 19.30
C THR A 9 4.16 -3.98 20.13
N TYR A 10 4.91 -2.94 19.77
CA TYR A 10 5.05 -1.70 20.53
C TYR A 10 5.31 -1.96 22.00
N GLU A 11 4.74 -1.99 22.95
CA GLU A 11 5.06 -2.31 24.36
C GLU A 11 4.23 -3.51 24.88
N THR A 12 3.51 -4.20 23.98
CA THR A 12 2.63 -5.32 24.32
C THR A 12 3.37 -6.64 24.16
N SER A 13 3.32 -7.52 25.17
CA SER A 13 3.83 -8.88 25.04
C SER A 13 2.88 -9.74 24.17
N VAL A 14 3.44 -10.65 23.41
CA VAL A 14 2.66 -11.66 22.67
C VAL A 14 3.03 -13.04 23.21
N ASP A 15 2.06 -13.76 23.78
CA ASP A 15 2.26 -15.04 24.43
C ASP A 15 2.08 -16.21 23.45
N ALA A 16 1.14 -16.06 22.50
CA ALA A 16 0.91 -17.03 21.42
C ALA A 16 0.40 -16.34 20.15
N ILE A 17 0.68 -16.97 19.02
CA ILE A 17 0.22 -16.55 17.70
C ILE A 17 -0.48 -17.74 17.04
N SER A 18 -1.67 -17.51 16.53
CA SER A 18 -2.37 -18.46 15.67
C SER A 18 -2.98 -17.74 14.46
N TYR A 19 -3.41 -18.50 13.47
CA TYR A 19 -4.09 -17.93 12.33
C TYR A 19 -5.20 -18.83 11.82
N GLU A 20 -6.16 -18.22 11.15
CA GLU A 20 -7.24 -18.88 10.42
C GLU A 20 -7.30 -18.33 8.99
N ILE A 21 -7.57 -19.23 8.04
CA ILE A 21 -7.93 -18.86 6.67
C ILE A 21 -9.37 -19.26 6.48
N ARG A 22 -10.18 -18.29 6.05
CA ARG A 22 -11.61 -18.46 5.82
C ARG A 22 -12.01 -18.03 4.41
N SER A 23 -13.20 -18.48 3.97
CA SER A 23 -13.84 -17.87 2.81
C SER A 23 -13.99 -16.36 3.03
N LEU A 24 -14.08 -15.59 1.94
CA LEU A 24 -14.09 -14.11 2.01
C LEU A 24 -15.26 -13.54 2.82
N ASP A 25 -16.39 -14.24 2.87
CA ASP A 25 -17.55 -13.94 3.73
C ASP A 25 -17.32 -14.29 5.22
N GLY A 26 -16.22 -14.98 5.54
CA GLY A 26 -15.85 -15.42 6.89
C GLY A 26 -16.58 -16.65 7.40
N GLU A 27 -17.53 -17.20 6.65
CA GLU A 27 -18.40 -18.28 7.13
C GLU A 27 -17.69 -19.65 7.18
N ARG A 28 -16.88 -19.97 6.18
CA ARG A 28 -16.24 -21.29 6.07
C ARG A 28 -14.78 -21.22 6.49
N LEU A 29 -14.41 -21.98 7.52
CA LEU A 29 -13.02 -22.24 7.89
C LEU A 29 -12.37 -23.15 6.83
N ILE A 30 -11.23 -22.74 6.28
CA ILE A 30 -10.46 -23.48 5.27
C ILE A 30 -9.22 -24.11 5.92
N ALA A 31 -8.51 -23.34 6.72
CA ALA A 31 -7.34 -23.80 7.45
C ALA A 31 -7.16 -23.00 8.75
N ASN A 32 -6.52 -23.60 9.74
CA ASN A 32 -6.03 -22.92 10.93
C ASN A 32 -4.78 -23.62 11.45
N ALA A 33 -3.91 -22.86 12.10
CA ALA A 33 -2.76 -23.42 12.80
C ALA A 33 -2.21 -22.44 13.84
N ASP A 34 -1.47 -23.02 14.81
CA ASP A 34 -0.64 -22.25 15.73
C ASP A 34 0.72 -21.97 15.09
N VAL A 35 1.28 -20.80 15.39
CA VAL A 35 2.63 -20.43 14.96
C VAL A 35 3.61 -20.80 16.08
N ASN A 36 4.20 -21.98 15.97
CA ASN A 36 5.05 -22.55 17.02
C ASN A 36 6.49 -21.99 17.03
N SER A 37 6.89 -21.23 16.04
CA SER A 37 8.24 -20.68 15.92
C SER A 37 8.20 -19.29 15.28
N TYR A 38 8.76 -18.33 15.98
CA TYR A 38 8.95 -16.95 15.48
C TYR A 38 10.16 -16.32 16.17
N ASP A 39 10.74 -15.32 15.52
CA ASP A 39 11.82 -14.51 16.06
C ASP A 39 11.24 -13.19 16.61
N GLU A 40 11.60 -12.85 17.86
CA GLU A 40 11.26 -11.56 18.45
C GLU A 40 12.53 -10.75 18.72
N LYS A 41 12.60 -9.55 18.17
CA LYS A 41 13.72 -8.61 18.37
C LYS A 41 13.21 -7.18 18.48
N LYS A 42 13.52 -6.52 19.58
CA LYS A 42 13.23 -5.09 19.80
C LYS A 42 11.77 -4.70 19.54
N GLY A 43 10.83 -5.50 20.03
CA GLY A 43 9.40 -5.25 19.85
C GLY A 43 8.88 -5.54 18.45
N THR A 44 9.61 -6.33 17.67
CA THR A 44 9.18 -6.80 16.35
C THR A 44 9.25 -8.32 16.32
N ILE A 45 8.14 -8.96 16.00
CA ILE A 45 8.03 -10.39 15.76
C ILE A 45 8.06 -10.63 14.26
N THR A 46 8.89 -11.59 13.84
CA THR A 46 8.90 -12.11 12.46
C THR A 46 8.53 -13.56 12.49
N ALA A 47 7.50 -13.95 11.78
CA ALA A 47 6.97 -15.30 11.72
C ALA A 47 6.67 -15.72 10.28
N GLU A 48 6.60 -17.03 10.04
CA GLU A 48 6.17 -17.63 8.79
C GLU A 48 4.89 -18.43 9.01
N LEU A 49 3.81 -18.04 8.37
CA LEU A 49 2.56 -18.80 8.38
C LEU A 49 2.64 -19.91 7.33
N GLU A 50 2.50 -21.18 7.76
CA GLU A 50 2.54 -22.34 6.86
C GLU A 50 1.18 -22.59 6.23
N ILE A 51 0.90 -21.99 5.08
CA ILE A 51 -0.35 -22.19 4.35
C ILE A 51 -0.31 -23.53 3.62
N GLN A 52 -1.16 -24.46 4.04
CA GLN A 52 -1.35 -25.72 3.34
C GLN A 52 -2.00 -25.51 1.97
N ASN A 53 -1.74 -26.39 1.02
CA ASN A 53 -2.12 -26.27 -0.41
C ASN A 53 -3.64 -26.35 -0.67
N LEU A 54 -4.44 -25.59 0.05
CA LEU A 54 -5.90 -25.57 -0.06
C LEU A 54 -6.45 -24.34 -0.76
N LEU A 55 -5.57 -23.35 -1.09
CA LEU A 55 -5.97 -22.14 -1.77
C LEU A 55 -6.07 -22.39 -3.29
N GLN A 56 -7.10 -21.85 -3.89
CA GLN A 56 -7.28 -21.86 -5.34
C GLN A 56 -6.67 -20.57 -5.92
N GLU A 57 -5.98 -20.74 -7.04
CA GLU A 57 -5.38 -19.62 -7.75
C GLU A 57 -6.46 -18.62 -8.21
N GLY A 58 -6.21 -17.33 -7.98
CA GLY A 58 -7.14 -16.26 -8.32
C GLY A 58 -8.28 -16.03 -7.34
N GLU A 59 -8.46 -16.92 -6.36
CA GLU A 59 -9.49 -16.75 -5.34
C GLU A 59 -8.97 -15.98 -4.13
N GLU A 60 -9.76 -15.05 -3.63
CA GLU A 60 -9.46 -14.30 -2.41
C GLU A 60 -9.99 -15.02 -1.17
N TYR A 61 -9.20 -14.96 -0.11
CA TYR A 61 -9.51 -15.54 1.20
C TYR A 61 -9.30 -14.50 2.29
N LEU A 62 -10.05 -14.66 3.39
CA LEU A 62 -9.83 -13.90 4.61
C LEU A 62 -8.76 -14.60 5.46
N LEU A 63 -7.69 -13.91 5.79
CA LEU A 63 -6.69 -14.33 6.77
C LEU A 63 -6.93 -13.58 8.07
N LEU A 64 -7.16 -14.32 9.16
CA LEU A 64 -7.19 -13.80 10.52
C LEU A 64 -5.90 -14.22 11.21
N ILE A 65 -5.25 -13.29 11.89
CA ILE A 65 -4.12 -13.54 12.78
C ILE A 65 -4.57 -13.18 14.18
N ASN A 66 -4.45 -14.14 15.10
CA ASN A 66 -4.82 -14.00 16.49
C ASN A 66 -3.55 -13.90 17.33
N LEU A 67 -3.43 -12.87 18.14
CA LEU A 67 -2.34 -12.66 19.08
C LEU A 67 -2.90 -12.75 20.50
N GLU A 68 -2.41 -13.70 21.28
CA GLU A 68 -2.73 -13.78 22.71
C GLU A 68 -1.77 -12.91 23.50
N SER A 69 -2.29 -12.11 24.42
CA SER A 69 -1.52 -11.24 25.31
C SER A 69 -2.17 -11.21 26.69
N GLY A 70 -1.61 -11.95 27.64
CA GLY A 70 -2.22 -12.14 28.96
C GLY A 70 -3.60 -12.78 28.87
N ASN A 71 -4.65 -12.03 29.21
CA ASN A 71 -6.03 -12.50 29.12
C ASN A 71 -6.78 -12.00 27.88
N ASP A 72 -6.12 -11.24 27.03
CA ASP A 72 -6.71 -10.62 25.84
C ASP A 72 -6.29 -11.36 24.56
N VAL A 73 -7.19 -11.35 23.58
CA VAL A 73 -6.90 -11.81 22.23
C VAL A 73 -7.10 -10.65 21.26
N ILE A 74 -6.05 -10.34 20.50
CA ILE A 74 -6.04 -9.27 19.50
C ILE A 74 -6.18 -9.92 18.13
N TYR A 75 -7.15 -9.45 17.36
CA TYR A 75 -7.45 -9.97 16.04
C TYR A 75 -7.02 -9.00 14.95
N TYR A 76 -6.21 -9.49 14.02
CA TYR A 76 -5.92 -8.82 12.76
C TYR A 76 -6.49 -9.62 11.60
N TYR A 77 -7.03 -8.94 10.63
CA TYR A 77 -7.55 -9.60 9.43
C TYR A 77 -7.12 -8.85 8.17
N THR A 78 -6.85 -9.62 7.14
CA THR A 78 -6.53 -9.12 5.81
C THR A 78 -7.01 -10.11 4.76
N ARG A 79 -6.99 -9.70 3.51
CA ARG A 79 -7.23 -10.62 2.39
C ARG A 79 -5.91 -11.19 1.92
N ILE A 80 -5.96 -12.45 1.51
CA ILE A 80 -4.86 -13.11 0.80
C ILE A 80 -5.37 -13.70 -0.50
N VAL A 81 -4.53 -13.68 -1.50
CA VAL A 81 -4.79 -14.28 -2.81
C VAL A 81 -3.54 -15.00 -3.27
N GLU A 82 -3.72 -16.12 -3.91
CA GLU A 82 -2.66 -16.77 -4.65
C GLU A 82 -2.78 -16.39 -6.13
N MET A 83 -1.87 -15.53 -6.59
CA MET A 83 -1.86 -15.02 -7.96
C MET A 83 -0.45 -15.17 -8.54
N PRO A 84 -0.13 -16.30 -9.19
CA PRO A 84 1.14 -16.45 -9.90
C PRO A 84 1.31 -15.36 -10.95
N ASN A 85 2.52 -14.84 -11.07
CA ASN A 85 2.87 -13.80 -12.04
C ASN A 85 2.15 -12.44 -11.85
N ALA A 86 1.64 -12.15 -10.67
CA ALA A 86 1.04 -10.85 -10.36
C ALA A 86 2.06 -9.70 -10.29
N HIS A 87 3.36 -10.01 -10.29
CA HIS A 87 4.45 -9.00 -10.26
C HIS A 87 4.29 -7.95 -9.14
N VAL A 88 3.91 -8.41 -7.95
CA VAL A 88 3.62 -7.53 -6.81
C VAL A 88 4.87 -6.79 -6.36
N ASP A 89 6.01 -7.47 -6.27
CA ASP A 89 7.27 -6.87 -5.84
C ASP A 89 7.75 -5.79 -6.82
N GLU A 90 7.64 -6.06 -8.12
CA GLU A 90 7.97 -5.09 -9.17
C GLU A 90 7.02 -3.89 -9.12
N SER A 91 5.73 -4.12 -8.85
CA SER A 91 4.73 -3.06 -8.70
C SER A 91 5.02 -2.18 -7.49
N LEU A 92 5.33 -2.77 -6.33
CA LEU A 92 5.71 -2.04 -5.12
C LEU A 92 6.98 -1.22 -5.33
N LYS A 93 8.00 -1.80 -5.97
CA LYS A 93 9.23 -1.10 -6.30
C LYS A 93 8.96 0.09 -7.22
N PHE A 94 8.18 -0.12 -8.27
CA PHE A 94 7.82 0.92 -9.22
C PHE A 94 7.07 2.08 -8.55
N VAL A 95 6.06 1.78 -7.72
CA VAL A 95 5.29 2.80 -6.98
C VAL A 95 6.19 3.63 -6.07
N LYS A 96 7.10 2.96 -5.33
CA LYS A 96 8.06 3.64 -4.48
C LYS A 96 9.01 4.56 -5.27
N GLU A 97 9.52 4.10 -6.39
CA GLU A 97 10.41 4.88 -7.26
C GLU A 97 9.65 6.07 -7.87
N PHE A 98 8.42 5.86 -8.34
CA PHE A 98 7.57 6.91 -8.88
C PHE A 98 7.29 7.98 -7.83
N HIS A 99 6.82 7.59 -6.64
CA HIS A 99 6.58 8.48 -5.52
C HIS A 99 7.82 9.34 -5.19
N ASN A 100 8.98 8.69 -4.99
CA ASN A 100 10.22 9.42 -4.69
C ASN A 100 10.60 10.41 -5.79
N THR A 101 10.31 10.09 -7.07
CA THR A 101 10.58 10.97 -8.20
C THR A 101 9.70 12.22 -8.19
N THR A 102 8.47 12.16 -7.65
CA THR A 102 7.61 13.34 -7.54
C THR A 102 8.19 14.42 -6.63
N PHE A 103 8.94 14.03 -5.59
CA PHE A 103 9.60 14.95 -4.66
C PHE A 103 10.99 15.40 -5.11
N ASN A 104 11.52 14.87 -6.21
CA ASN A 104 12.85 15.20 -6.69
C ASN A 104 12.77 16.09 -7.95
N SER A 105 13.04 17.39 -7.79
CA SER A 105 12.99 18.36 -8.86
C SER A 105 13.93 18.06 -10.04
N GLU A 106 15.07 17.38 -9.80
CA GLU A 106 16.03 17.04 -10.86
C GLU A 106 15.54 15.92 -11.75
N THR A 107 14.79 14.95 -11.19
CA THR A 107 14.33 13.75 -11.90
C THR A 107 12.86 13.78 -12.27
N SER A 108 12.08 14.71 -11.73
CA SER A 108 10.63 14.81 -11.97
C SER A 108 10.24 14.92 -13.45
N GLY A 109 11.14 15.47 -14.30
CA GLY A 109 10.94 15.52 -15.75
C GLY A 109 10.72 14.15 -16.40
N THR A 110 11.24 13.07 -15.81
CA THR A 110 11.05 11.70 -16.30
C THR A 110 9.62 11.20 -16.15
N LEU A 111 8.84 11.77 -15.22
CA LEU A 111 7.43 11.45 -15.00
C LEU A 111 6.57 11.72 -16.24
N SER A 112 7.01 12.61 -17.12
CA SER A 112 6.33 12.91 -18.39
C SER A 112 6.10 11.67 -19.28
N THR A 113 6.90 10.62 -19.11
CA THR A 113 6.76 9.35 -19.85
C THR A 113 5.54 8.54 -19.42
N TYR A 114 4.98 8.83 -18.24
CA TYR A 114 3.82 8.17 -17.65
C TYR A 114 2.55 9.00 -17.74
N MET A 115 2.68 10.28 -18.14
CA MET A 115 1.55 11.21 -18.22
C MET A 115 0.83 11.09 -19.55
N GLU A 116 -0.49 11.29 -19.50
CA GLU A 116 -1.30 11.49 -20.70
C GLU A 116 -1.29 12.96 -21.07
N LYS A 117 -1.49 13.26 -22.37
CA LYS A 117 -1.64 14.64 -22.81
C LYS A 117 -2.92 15.22 -22.23
N THR A 118 -2.79 16.18 -21.35
CA THR A 118 -3.94 16.85 -20.73
C THR A 118 -4.50 17.96 -21.61
N THR A 119 -5.81 18.12 -21.58
CA THR A 119 -6.54 19.27 -22.14
C THR A 119 -7.21 20.12 -21.06
N GLY A 120 -6.99 19.82 -19.77
CA GLY A 120 -7.68 20.44 -18.64
C GLY A 120 -6.80 21.39 -17.82
N ASP A 121 -7.39 22.50 -17.41
CA ASP A 121 -6.79 23.55 -16.58
C ASP A 121 -7.06 23.31 -15.08
N ASN A 122 -6.63 22.18 -14.54
CA ASN A 122 -6.65 22.02 -13.08
C ASN A 122 -5.34 22.56 -12.50
N THR A 123 -5.42 23.59 -11.66
CA THR A 123 -4.25 24.24 -11.04
C THR A 123 -4.10 23.93 -9.56
N THR A 124 -5.00 23.10 -8.98
CA THR A 124 -4.98 22.77 -7.55
C THR A 124 -4.17 21.49 -7.28
N LEU A 125 -3.59 21.41 -6.08
CA LEU A 125 -2.99 20.17 -5.56
C LEU A 125 -3.99 19.28 -4.81
N GLN A 126 -5.24 19.72 -4.67
CA GLN A 126 -6.28 18.97 -3.99
C GLN A 126 -6.62 17.65 -4.69
N PHE A 127 -6.44 17.63 -6.01
CA PHE A 127 -6.58 16.42 -6.81
C PHE A 127 -5.58 16.46 -7.98
N VAL A 128 -4.68 15.49 -8.02
CA VAL A 128 -3.68 15.33 -9.07
C VAL A 128 -3.84 13.96 -9.70
N SER A 129 -3.76 13.88 -11.02
CA SER A 129 -3.85 12.63 -11.78
C SER A 129 -2.82 12.62 -12.91
N LEU A 130 -2.74 11.51 -13.64
CA LEU A 130 -1.88 11.44 -14.84
C LEU A 130 -2.27 12.45 -15.94
N ASN A 131 -3.48 13.01 -15.86
CA ASN A 131 -3.97 14.06 -16.77
C ASN A 131 -3.65 15.48 -16.27
N SER A 132 -3.06 15.60 -15.08
CA SER A 132 -2.61 16.90 -14.55
C SER A 132 -1.29 17.32 -15.18
N SER A 133 -0.88 18.58 -14.97
CA SER A 133 0.41 19.04 -15.49
C SER A 133 1.57 18.37 -14.76
N LEU A 134 2.72 18.24 -15.42
CA LEU A 134 3.94 17.75 -14.80
C LEU A 134 4.31 18.56 -13.55
N LYS A 135 4.08 19.88 -13.58
CA LYS A 135 4.34 20.75 -12.43
C LYS A 135 3.49 20.33 -11.23
N GLN A 136 2.21 20.03 -11.41
CA GLN A 136 1.33 19.55 -10.32
C GLN A 136 1.74 18.17 -9.82
N LEU A 137 2.07 17.24 -10.70
CA LEU A 137 2.54 15.91 -10.33
C LEU A 137 3.85 15.99 -9.53
N ALA A 138 4.70 16.98 -9.81
CA ALA A 138 5.93 17.29 -9.08
C ALA A 138 5.71 18.36 -8.00
N TRP A 139 4.55 18.35 -7.35
CA TRP A 139 4.19 19.20 -6.22
C TRP A 139 4.10 20.71 -6.50
N ALA A 140 4.14 21.13 -7.77
CA ALA A 140 3.97 22.54 -8.18
C ALA A 140 4.87 23.52 -7.39
N ASP A 141 4.24 24.48 -6.69
CA ASP A 141 4.91 25.47 -5.87
C ASP A 141 4.81 25.14 -4.36
N PHE A 142 4.45 23.88 -4.02
CA PHE A 142 4.39 23.44 -2.64
C PHE A 142 5.79 23.50 -1.99
N ASN A 143 5.93 24.36 -1.00
CA ASN A 143 7.18 24.56 -0.27
C ASN A 143 7.12 23.80 1.06
N GLY A 144 7.14 22.50 0.99
CA GLY A 144 7.07 21.63 2.15
C GLY A 144 7.88 20.36 1.97
N GLU A 145 7.81 19.51 2.96
CA GLU A 145 8.54 18.24 3.00
C GLU A 145 7.63 17.08 3.44
N GLN A 146 8.04 15.89 3.07
CA GLN A 146 7.40 14.67 3.54
C GLN A 146 7.78 14.42 5.00
N LEU A 147 6.79 14.40 5.89
CA LEU A 147 6.97 14.20 7.33
C LEU A 147 7.04 12.72 7.70
N THR A 148 6.18 11.89 7.10
CA THR A 148 6.13 10.45 7.39
C THR A 148 6.49 9.64 6.14
N THR A 149 7.22 8.52 6.34
CA THR A 149 7.50 7.59 5.25
C THR A 149 6.23 6.82 4.90
N PRO A 150 5.77 6.83 3.63
CA PRO A 150 4.58 6.09 3.23
C PRO A 150 4.82 4.59 3.32
N VAL A 151 3.82 3.90 3.89
CA VAL A 151 3.77 2.45 3.92
C VAL A 151 2.77 2.00 2.85
N PRO A 152 3.19 1.23 1.84
CA PRO A 152 2.30 0.79 0.79
C PRO A 152 1.24 -0.18 1.32
N SER A 153 -0.01 0.07 0.93
CA SER A 153 -1.16 -0.80 1.18
C SER A 153 -1.65 -1.37 -0.14
N ILE A 154 -1.56 -2.69 -0.31
CA ILE A 154 -2.05 -3.36 -1.51
C ILE A 154 -3.56 -3.52 -1.36
N LYS A 155 -4.33 -2.94 -2.27
CA LYS A 155 -5.81 -2.99 -2.26
C LYS A 155 -6.36 -4.08 -3.14
N GLU A 156 -5.68 -4.38 -4.25
CA GLU A 156 -6.13 -5.38 -5.22
C GLU A 156 -4.92 -6.01 -5.92
N ILE A 157 -4.99 -7.31 -6.14
CA ILE A 157 -4.03 -8.08 -6.92
C ILE A 157 -4.81 -8.86 -7.98
N THR A 158 -4.50 -8.63 -9.24
CA THR A 158 -5.10 -9.35 -10.36
C THR A 158 -4.02 -9.93 -11.28
N ASP A 159 -4.44 -10.69 -12.27
CA ASP A 159 -3.55 -11.21 -13.31
C ASP A 159 -3.05 -10.13 -14.29
N THR A 160 -3.66 -8.94 -14.29
CA THR A 160 -3.38 -7.87 -15.25
C THR A 160 -2.84 -6.60 -14.61
N TYR A 161 -3.21 -6.30 -13.36
CA TYR A 161 -2.77 -5.10 -12.64
C TYR A 161 -2.80 -5.29 -11.14
N ASN A 162 -2.09 -4.43 -10.43
CA ASN A 162 -2.15 -4.29 -8.98
C ASN A 162 -2.60 -2.89 -8.60
N VAL A 163 -3.35 -2.79 -7.49
CA VAL A 163 -3.73 -1.51 -6.89
C VAL A 163 -2.98 -1.32 -5.58
N ILE A 164 -2.22 -0.24 -5.49
CA ILE A 164 -1.39 0.11 -4.35
C ILE A 164 -1.75 1.53 -3.92
N VAL A 165 -1.91 1.73 -2.63
CA VAL A 165 -2.17 3.04 -2.02
C VAL A 165 -1.03 3.38 -1.08
N LEU A 166 -0.58 4.63 -1.13
CA LEU A 166 0.36 5.22 -0.17
C LEU A 166 -0.37 6.28 0.64
N ASP A 167 -0.29 6.16 1.97
CA ASP A 167 -0.80 7.15 2.92
C ASP A 167 0.36 7.76 3.68
N TYR A 168 0.47 9.08 3.71
CA TYR A 168 1.53 9.80 4.41
C TYR A 168 1.15 11.23 4.73
N VAL A 169 1.98 11.89 5.52
CA VAL A 169 1.81 13.29 5.91
C VAL A 169 2.93 14.13 5.29
N VAL A 170 2.56 15.27 4.74
CA VAL A 170 3.49 16.34 4.36
C VAL A 170 3.28 17.53 5.27
N THR A 171 4.30 18.36 5.42
CA THR A 171 4.24 19.61 6.20
C THR A 171 4.78 20.76 5.38
N SER A 172 4.23 21.95 5.60
CA SER A 172 4.74 23.21 5.06
C SER A 172 4.64 24.32 6.10
N ILE A 173 5.24 25.46 5.82
CA ILE A 173 5.09 26.65 6.64
C ILE A 173 4.01 27.52 6.01
N GLY A 174 2.93 27.76 6.76
CA GLY A 174 1.84 28.65 6.38
C GLY A 174 2.26 30.13 6.28
N GLU A 175 1.38 30.96 5.75
CA GLU A 175 1.63 32.42 5.57
C GLU A 175 1.89 33.11 6.92
N GLY A 176 1.32 32.61 8.02
CA GLY A 176 1.51 33.13 9.38
C GLY A 176 2.81 32.64 10.05
N GLY A 177 3.57 31.72 9.43
CA GLY A 177 4.78 31.13 9.97
C GLY A 177 4.52 29.89 10.85
N GLU A 178 3.28 29.45 10.96
CA GLU A 178 2.90 28.19 11.62
C GLU A 178 3.14 26.97 10.72
N SER A 179 3.38 25.82 11.33
CA SER A 179 3.46 24.53 10.61
C SER A 179 2.06 24.04 10.25
N GLU A 180 1.86 23.77 8.98
CA GLU A 180 0.64 23.16 8.45
C GLU A 180 0.94 21.71 8.07
N TYR A 181 -0.04 20.82 8.29
CA TYR A 181 0.07 19.38 8.06
C TYR A 181 -1.03 18.91 7.12
N TYR A 182 -0.66 18.10 6.14
CA TYR A 182 -1.58 17.62 5.13
C TYR A 182 -1.47 16.10 4.99
N ASN A 183 -2.62 15.42 5.09
CA ASN A 183 -2.69 14.00 4.79
C ASN A 183 -2.77 13.81 3.28
N VAL A 184 -1.91 12.96 2.75
CA VAL A 184 -1.84 12.63 1.33
C VAL A 184 -2.15 11.17 1.14
N GLU A 185 -3.06 10.87 0.23
CA GLU A 185 -3.33 9.53 -0.27
C GLU A 185 -2.98 9.48 -1.77
N GLU A 186 -2.04 8.61 -2.13
CA GLU A 186 -1.69 8.35 -3.52
C GLU A 186 -2.22 6.98 -3.92
N TYR A 187 -2.99 6.93 -4.98
CA TYR A 187 -3.57 5.71 -5.54
C TYR A 187 -2.88 5.36 -6.85
N TYR A 188 -2.38 4.13 -6.94
CA TYR A 188 -1.65 3.61 -8.08
C TYR A 188 -2.30 2.35 -8.62
N ARG A 189 -2.75 2.38 -9.86
CA ARG A 189 -3.14 1.18 -10.60
C ARG A 189 -2.03 0.84 -11.59
N VAL A 190 -1.28 -0.21 -11.30
CA VAL A 190 -0.04 -0.54 -11.98
C VAL A 190 -0.19 -1.83 -12.76
N ARG A 191 0.20 -1.82 -14.01
CA ARG A 191 0.23 -3.00 -14.87
C ARG A 191 1.66 -3.32 -15.30
N TYR A 192 2.07 -4.56 -15.10
CA TYR A 192 3.31 -5.09 -15.64
C TYR A 192 3.11 -5.54 -17.09
N THR A 193 4.12 -5.29 -17.93
CA THR A 193 4.26 -5.87 -19.26
C THR A 193 5.67 -6.42 -19.40
N SER A 194 5.93 -7.24 -20.41
CA SER A 194 7.27 -7.79 -20.65
C SER A 194 8.36 -6.74 -20.88
N SER A 195 7.99 -5.48 -21.10
CA SER A 195 8.92 -4.39 -21.40
C SER A 195 9.05 -3.36 -20.26
N ARG A 196 7.96 -3.07 -19.53
CA ARG A 196 7.95 -2.06 -18.46
C ARG A 196 6.66 -2.09 -17.64
N MET A 197 6.67 -1.33 -16.53
CA MET A 197 5.48 -0.99 -15.78
C MET A 197 4.72 0.17 -16.44
N TYR A 198 3.39 0.16 -16.31
CA TYR A 198 2.49 1.23 -16.73
C TYR A 198 1.61 1.65 -15.59
N LEU A 199 1.38 2.95 -15.47
CA LEU A 199 0.25 3.47 -14.70
C LEU A 199 -0.98 3.47 -15.60
N LEU A 200 -2.08 2.94 -15.08
CA LEU A 200 -3.37 2.92 -15.77
C LEU A 200 -4.19 4.12 -15.29
N ASN A 201 -4.78 4.84 -16.24
CA ASN A 201 -5.65 5.96 -15.93
C ASN A 201 -6.97 5.48 -15.35
N GLU A 202 -7.51 6.24 -14.41
CA GLU A 202 -8.77 5.93 -13.72
C GLU A 202 -9.99 6.46 -14.50
N SER A 203 -10.35 5.89 -15.64
CA SER A 203 -11.64 6.23 -16.24
C SER A 203 -12.86 5.61 -15.56
N ASP A 204 -12.68 4.57 -14.72
CA ASP A 204 -13.77 3.73 -14.22
C ASP A 204 -13.85 3.57 -12.69
N PHE A 205 -13.06 4.31 -11.89
CA PHE A 205 -13.14 4.24 -10.42
C PHE A 205 -13.44 5.61 -9.77
N PRO A 206 -14.13 5.62 -8.61
CA PRO A 206 -14.37 6.87 -7.89
C PRO A 206 -13.03 7.49 -7.50
N ARG A 207 -12.79 8.64 -8.04
CA ARG A 207 -11.60 9.50 -8.00
C ARG A 207 -10.91 9.46 -6.66
N GLY A 208 -9.65 9.01 -6.64
CA GLY A 208 -8.76 9.11 -5.51
C GLY A 208 -8.73 10.55 -5.00
N LYS A 209 -9.06 10.72 -3.73
CA LYS A 209 -9.07 12.04 -3.09
C LYS A 209 -7.70 12.23 -2.44
N CYS A 210 -6.87 13.07 -3.02
CA CYS A 210 -5.92 13.80 -2.19
C CYS A 210 -6.78 14.70 -1.27
N LYS A 211 -7.00 14.28 -0.03
CA LYS A 211 -7.68 15.10 0.97
C LYS A 211 -6.61 15.88 1.73
N LEU A 212 -6.46 17.12 1.37
CA LEU A 212 -5.88 18.12 2.25
C LEU A 212 -6.93 18.45 3.31
N PHE A 213 -6.66 18.17 4.57
CA PHE A 213 -7.41 18.62 5.73
C PHE A 213 -6.57 19.59 6.54
#